data_e80e0684200d57d728d7093f57a949e0
#
_entry.id   e80e0684200d57d728d7093f57a949e0
#
_cell.length_a   1.000
_cell.length_b   1.000
_cell.length_c   1.000
_cell.angle_alpha   90.00
_cell.angle_beta   90.00
_cell.angle_gamma   90.00
#
_symmetry.space_group_name_H-M   'P 1'
#
loop_
_entity.id
_entity.type
_entity.pdbx_description
1 polymer ?
#
loop_
_entity_poly.entity_id
_entity_poly.type
_entity_poly.pdbx_seq_one_letter_code
_entity_poly.pdbx_strand_id
1 'polypeptide(L)'
;MFNSIEDVKQALAGQQYIASDEIATVLFLAHRLGKPVLAEGPAGVGKTELGKAWAAARQQALIRMQCYEGLDETKALYEWEYAKQMLYTQLLRDKLSQVLADAASLGEAADRLAREEDVFFSERFLLARPLLAAIRSEQPVVLLIDEIDRTDPEFEAFLLEVLSDFQVSIPELGTLQARHVPGVLLTSNNTRELSEALKRRCLYL
;
A
#
# COMPACT_ATOMS: atom_id res chain seq x y z
N MET A 1 7.95 21.49 -2.00
CA MET A 1 7.42 21.04 -3.32
C MET A 1 8.50 21.30 -4.34
N PHE A 2 8.86 20.36 -5.19
CA PHE A 2 9.93 20.54 -6.19
C PHE A 2 9.43 21.40 -7.34
N ASN A 3 10.14 22.51 -7.64
CA ASN A 3 9.80 23.42 -8.72
C ASN A 3 10.67 23.20 -9.97
N SER A 4 11.83 22.55 -9.80
CA SER A 4 12.79 22.28 -10.85
C SER A 4 13.49 20.93 -10.64
N ILE A 5 14.17 20.44 -11.66
CA ILE A 5 15.04 19.24 -11.58
C ILE A 5 16.20 19.51 -10.61
N GLU A 6 16.73 20.72 -10.60
CA GLU A 6 17.81 21.10 -9.73
C GLU A 6 17.39 21.08 -8.24
N ASP A 7 16.14 21.49 -7.94
CA ASP A 7 15.60 21.37 -6.56
C ASP A 7 15.59 19.91 -6.12
N VAL A 8 15.24 18.97 -7.01
CA VAL A 8 15.27 17.53 -6.69
C VAL A 8 16.69 17.05 -6.40
N LYS A 9 17.66 17.44 -7.24
CA LYS A 9 19.08 17.07 -7.01
C LYS A 9 19.59 17.58 -5.68
N GLN A 10 19.35 18.85 -5.38
CA GLN A 10 19.79 19.46 -4.11
C GLN A 10 19.10 18.83 -2.91
N ALA A 11 17.81 18.55 -3.00
CA ALA A 11 17.07 17.90 -1.93
C ALA A 11 17.56 16.46 -1.67
N LEU A 12 17.86 15.70 -2.71
CA LEU A 12 18.46 14.36 -2.57
C LEU A 12 19.90 14.42 -2.04
N ALA A 13 20.70 15.37 -2.51
CA ALA A 13 22.05 15.59 -1.98
C ALA A 13 22.03 15.94 -0.48
N GLY A 14 21.04 16.71 -0.02
CA GLY A 14 20.79 16.98 1.39
C GLY A 14 20.46 15.73 2.21
N GLN A 15 20.03 14.65 1.56
CA GLN A 15 19.80 13.32 2.17
C GLN A 15 20.98 12.35 1.91
N GLN A 16 22.13 12.87 1.54
CA GLN A 16 23.35 12.09 1.24
C GLN A 16 23.18 11.14 0.04
N TYR A 17 22.24 11.41 -0.86
CA TYR A 17 22.04 10.67 -2.09
C TYR A 17 22.46 11.49 -3.30
N ILE A 18 23.50 11.04 -4.01
CA ILE A 18 24.00 11.71 -5.20
C ILE A 18 23.22 11.21 -6.41
N ALA A 19 22.28 12.02 -6.88
CA ALA A 19 21.45 11.70 -8.03
C ALA A 19 22.07 12.17 -9.36
N SER A 20 22.01 11.33 -10.39
CA SER A 20 22.25 11.76 -11.76
C SER A 20 21.16 12.73 -12.25
N ASP A 21 21.39 13.41 -13.37
CA ASP A 21 20.39 14.25 -14.01
C ASP A 21 19.16 13.44 -14.44
N GLU A 22 19.37 12.20 -14.88
CA GLU A 22 18.31 11.26 -15.24
C GLU A 22 17.42 10.93 -14.05
N ILE A 23 17.99 10.51 -12.92
CA ILE A 23 17.25 10.22 -11.68
C ILE A 23 16.44 11.45 -11.24
N ALA A 24 17.07 12.63 -11.20
CA ALA A 24 16.39 13.85 -10.79
C ALA A 24 15.25 14.23 -11.74
N THR A 25 15.44 14.07 -13.04
CA THR A 25 14.42 14.34 -14.05
C THR A 25 13.22 13.41 -13.91
N VAL A 26 13.47 12.10 -13.77
CA VAL A 26 12.39 11.12 -13.62
C VAL A 26 11.61 11.36 -12.33
N LEU A 27 12.26 11.62 -11.21
CA LEU A 27 11.58 11.92 -9.94
C LEU A 27 10.80 13.24 -9.99
N PHE A 28 11.33 14.24 -10.68
CA PHE A 28 10.61 15.49 -10.93
C PHE A 28 9.33 15.26 -11.74
N LEU A 29 9.44 14.51 -12.83
CA LEU A 29 8.30 14.17 -13.69
C LEU A 29 7.28 13.30 -12.94
N ALA A 30 7.74 12.30 -12.17
CA ALA A 30 6.89 11.45 -11.34
C ALA A 30 6.07 12.28 -10.35
N HIS A 31 6.71 13.24 -9.69
CA HIS A 31 6.03 14.16 -8.77
C HIS A 31 4.98 15.03 -9.47
N ARG A 32 5.28 15.53 -10.67
CA ARG A 32 4.39 16.43 -11.43
C ARG A 32 3.23 15.71 -12.09
N LEU A 33 3.46 14.49 -12.55
CA LEU A 33 2.48 13.69 -13.30
C LEU A 33 1.68 12.72 -12.40
N GLY A 34 2.09 12.54 -11.14
CA GLY A 34 1.49 11.52 -10.25
C GLY A 34 1.72 10.10 -10.74
N LYS A 35 2.82 9.85 -11.50
CA LYS A 35 3.11 8.53 -12.06
C LYS A 35 4.09 7.75 -11.18
N PRO A 36 3.93 6.41 -11.10
CA PRO A 36 4.92 5.54 -10.48
C PRO A 36 6.26 5.60 -11.21
N VAL A 37 7.34 5.37 -10.48
CA VAL A 37 8.68 5.17 -11.03
C VAL A 37 9.06 3.70 -10.90
N LEU A 38 9.61 3.10 -11.96
CA LEU A 38 10.21 1.77 -11.94
C LEU A 38 11.72 1.91 -12.11
N ALA A 39 12.45 1.54 -11.05
CA ALA A 39 13.92 1.52 -11.05
C ALA A 39 14.40 0.07 -11.23
N GLU A 40 14.96 -0.24 -12.40
CA GLU A 40 15.53 -1.54 -12.73
C GLU A 40 17.06 -1.51 -12.74
N GLY A 41 17.67 -2.60 -12.32
CA GLY A 41 19.13 -2.73 -12.37
C GLY A 41 19.67 -3.75 -11.37
N PRO A 42 20.98 -4.05 -11.40
CA PRO A 42 21.56 -5.04 -10.51
C PRO A 42 21.39 -4.72 -9.03
N ALA A 43 21.49 -5.73 -8.18
CA ALA A 43 21.47 -5.54 -6.73
C ALA A 43 22.63 -4.63 -6.28
N GLY A 44 22.41 -3.82 -5.24
CA GLY A 44 23.44 -2.99 -4.64
C GLY A 44 23.68 -1.62 -5.27
N VAL A 45 23.00 -1.25 -6.35
CA VAL A 45 23.16 0.07 -7.01
C VAL A 45 22.42 1.22 -6.32
N GLY A 46 21.71 0.96 -5.21
CA GLY A 46 21.09 2.01 -4.40
C GLY A 46 19.62 2.28 -4.70
N LYS A 47 18.89 1.38 -5.41
CA LYS A 47 17.46 1.56 -5.73
C LYS A 47 16.56 1.75 -4.50
N THR A 48 16.72 0.89 -3.50
CA THR A 48 15.98 0.99 -2.23
C THR A 48 16.33 2.27 -1.48
N GLU A 49 17.61 2.67 -1.53
CA GLU A 49 18.08 3.91 -0.89
C GLU A 49 17.52 5.15 -1.57
N LEU A 50 17.33 5.11 -2.89
CA LEU A 50 16.63 6.16 -3.64
C LEU A 50 15.22 6.41 -3.07
N GLY A 51 14.47 5.36 -2.78
CA GLY A 51 13.13 5.49 -2.19
C GLY A 51 13.14 6.19 -0.82
N LYS A 52 14.10 5.85 0.03
CA LYS A 52 14.28 6.48 1.34
C LYS A 52 14.67 7.95 1.20
N ALA A 53 15.67 8.23 0.35
CA ALA A 53 16.15 9.59 0.10
C ALA A 53 15.02 10.45 -0.52
N TRP A 54 14.22 9.90 -1.44
CA TRP A 54 13.10 10.61 -2.04
C TRP A 54 12.02 10.96 -1.02
N ALA A 55 11.65 10.02 -0.14
CA ALA A 55 10.68 10.28 0.94
C ALA A 55 11.19 11.37 1.90
N ALA A 56 12.45 11.26 2.34
CA ALA A 56 13.06 12.22 3.23
C ALA A 56 13.19 13.62 2.58
N ALA A 57 13.59 13.69 1.31
CA ALA A 57 13.66 14.95 0.54
C ALA A 57 12.30 15.63 0.39
N ARG A 58 11.22 14.85 0.37
CA ARG A 58 9.83 15.35 0.36
C ARG A 58 9.27 15.63 1.75
N GLN A 59 10.00 15.30 2.81
CA GLN A 59 9.52 15.35 4.20
C GLN A 59 8.22 14.54 4.39
N GLN A 60 8.15 13.38 3.74
CA GLN A 60 7.01 12.49 3.76
C GLN A 60 7.39 11.15 4.41
N ALA A 61 6.42 10.51 5.04
CA ALA A 61 6.63 9.17 5.57
C ALA A 61 6.90 8.18 4.42
N LEU A 62 7.84 7.27 4.65
CA LEU A 62 8.09 6.13 3.77
C LEU A 62 7.30 4.94 4.25
N ILE A 63 6.46 4.41 3.38
CA ILE A 63 5.81 3.11 3.56
C ILE A 63 6.50 2.12 2.62
N ARG A 64 7.11 1.06 3.18
CA ARG A 64 7.82 0.06 2.40
C ARG A 64 7.06 -1.25 2.36
N MET A 65 6.86 -1.76 1.16
CA MET A 65 6.38 -3.10 0.89
C MET A 65 7.52 -3.91 0.26
N GLN A 66 8.02 -4.91 0.99
CA GLN A 66 9.00 -5.85 0.46
C GLN A 66 8.26 -6.96 -0.26
N CYS A 67 8.53 -7.14 -1.55
CA CYS A 67 7.98 -8.23 -2.33
C CYS A 67 8.73 -9.55 -2.09
N TYR A 68 8.01 -10.66 -2.15
CA TYR A 68 8.53 -12.01 -2.00
C TYR A 68 7.65 -13.00 -2.76
N GLU A 69 8.18 -14.18 -3.03
CA GLU A 69 7.47 -15.24 -3.72
C GLU A 69 6.21 -15.68 -2.96
N GLY A 70 5.06 -15.72 -3.63
CA GLY A 70 3.76 -16.02 -3.02
C GLY A 70 3.11 -14.84 -2.26
N LEU A 71 3.58 -13.60 -2.49
CA LEU A 71 2.85 -12.41 -2.09
C LEU A 71 1.62 -12.27 -2.98
N ASP A 72 0.45 -12.26 -2.36
CA ASP A 72 -0.85 -12.10 -3.01
C ASP A 72 -1.52 -10.77 -2.61
N GLU A 73 -2.66 -10.49 -3.24
CA GLU A 73 -3.49 -9.31 -3.00
C GLU A 73 -3.82 -9.13 -1.51
N THR A 74 -4.31 -10.19 -0.86
CA THR A 74 -4.73 -10.14 0.55
C THR A 74 -3.56 -9.78 1.45
N LYS A 75 -2.41 -10.44 1.27
CA LYS A 75 -1.20 -10.17 2.07
C LYS A 75 -0.62 -8.77 1.85
N ALA A 76 -0.88 -8.16 0.68
CA ALA A 76 -0.43 -6.81 0.37
C ALA A 76 -1.36 -5.72 0.89
N LEU A 77 -2.68 -6.01 0.98
CA LEU A 77 -3.70 -5.05 1.36
C LEU A 77 -3.96 -5.02 2.86
N TYR A 78 -4.44 -6.14 3.43
CA TYR A 78 -4.87 -6.17 4.82
C TYR A 78 -4.84 -7.58 5.42
N GLU A 79 -4.98 -7.62 6.71
CA GLU A 79 -5.19 -8.83 7.49
C GLU A 79 -6.23 -8.56 8.57
N TRP A 80 -7.14 -9.52 8.78
CA TRP A 80 -8.07 -9.44 9.90
C TRP A 80 -7.40 -9.86 11.20
N GLU A 81 -7.51 -9.04 12.23
CA GLU A 81 -6.98 -9.31 13.57
C GLU A 81 -7.88 -10.31 14.32
N TYR A 82 -7.97 -11.55 13.85
CA TYR A 82 -8.83 -12.59 14.45
C TYR A 82 -8.61 -12.80 15.94
N ALA A 83 -7.37 -12.71 16.41
CA ALA A 83 -7.06 -12.83 17.85
C ALA A 83 -7.73 -11.70 18.65
N LYS A 84 -7.72 -10.49 18.11
CA LYS A 84 -8.40 -9.33 18.71
C LYS A 84 -9.91 -9.47 18.64
N GLN A 85 -10.47 -9.94 17.52
CA GLN A 85 -11.91 -10.24 17.40
C GLN A 85 -12.33 -11.26 18.45
N MET A 86 -11.57 -12.36 18.61
CA MET A 86 -11.85 -13.40 19.61
C MET A 86 -11.80 -12.84 21.03
N LEU A 87 -10.80 -12.03 21.35
CA LEU A 87 -10.70 -11.37 22.66
C LEU A 87 -11.92 -10.47 22.93
N TYR A 88 -12.32 -9.66 21.94
CA TYR A 88 -13.50 -8.80 22.07
C TYR A 88 -14.78 -9.64 22.23
N THR A 89 -14.92 -10.72 21.48
CA THR A 89 -16.06 -11.65 21.64
C THR A 89 -16.14 -12.21 23.07
N GLN A 90 -14.99 -12.58 23.65
CA GLN A 90 -14.95 -13.06 25.04
C GLN A 90 -15.30 -11.98 26.04
N LEU A 91 -14.76 -10.76 25.89
CA LEU A 91 -15.04 -9.62 26.76
C LEU A 91 -16.50 -9.15 26.67
N LEU A 92 -17.12 -9.28 25.49
CA LEU A 92 -18.50 -8.88 25.25
C LEU A 92 -19.50 -10.02 25.46
N ARG A 93 -19.06 -11.20 25.89
CA ARG A 93 -19.91 -12.40 26.05
C ARG A 93 -21.18 -12.13 26.85
N ASP A 94 -21.07 -11.42 27.94
CA ASP A 94 -22.24 -11.12 28.81
C ASP A 94 -23.19 -10.14 28.10
N LYS A 95 -22.69 -9.19 27.36
CA LYS A 95 -23.48 -8.28 26.51
C LYS A 95 -24.19 -9.00 25.39
N LEU A 96 -23.48 -9.88 24.66
CA LEU A 96 -24.07 -10.72 23.62
C LEU A 96 -25.15 -11.65 24.20
N SER A 97 -24.91 -12.23 25.37
CA SER A 97 -25.91 -13.05 26.07
C SER A 97 -27.16 -12.24 26.39
N GLN A 98 -27.05 -10.97 26.79
CA GLN A 98 -28.18 -10.08 26.99
C GLN A 98 -28.93 -9.75 25.70
N VAL A 99 -28.24 -9.46 24.63
CA VAL A 99 -28.84 -9.19 23.30
C VAL A 99 -29.64 -10.40 22.77
N LEU A 100 -29.16 -11.60 23.10
CA LEU A 100 -29.78 -12.86 22.66
C LEU A 100 -30.85 -13.38 23.61
N ALA A 101 -30.87 -12.91 24.88
CA ALA A 101 -31.78 -13.43 25.91
C ALA A 101 -33.28 -13.29 25.57
N ASP A 102 -33.63 -12.22 24.85
CA ASP A 102 -35.01 -11.92 24.46
C ASP A 102 -35.35 -12.39 23.02
N ALA A 103 -34.50 -13.17 22.36
CA ALA A 103 -34.78 -13.70 21.04
C ALA A 103 -35.83 -14.83 21.13
N ALA A 104 -36.96 -14.69 20.44
CA ALA A 104 -38.07 -15.65 20.46
C ALA A 104 -37.75 -16.94 19.66
N SER A 105 -36.75 -16.92 18.80
CA SER A 105 -36.32 -18.06 17.99
C SER A 105 -34.83 -18.03 17.66
N LEU A 106 -34.28 -19.18 17.24
CA LEU A 106 -32.89 -19.29 16.77
C LEU A 106 -32.64 -18.41 15.53
N GLY A 107 -33.65 -18.25 14.65
CA GLY A 107 -33.59 -17.37 13.48
C GLY A 107 -33.44 -15.90 13.89
N GLU A 108 -34.27 -15.45 14.84
CA GLU A 108 -34.17 -14.08 15.35
C GLU A 108 -32.85 -13.81 16.09
N ALA A 109 -32.33 -14.80 16.81
CA ALA A 109 -31.02 -14.71 17.42
C ALA A 109 -29.91 -14.58 16.36
N ALA A 110 -29.99 -15.36 15.28
CA ALA A 110 -29.05 -15.27 14.15
C ALA A 110 -29.12 -13.91 13.44
N ASP A 111 -30.33 -13.38 13.20
CA ASP A 111 -30.52 -12.05 12.58
C ASP A 111 -29.98 -10.91 13.48
N ARG A 112 -30.10 -11.03 14.79
CA ARG A 112 -29.51 -10.08 15.74
C ARG A 112 -27.99 -10.14 15.73
N LEU A 113 -27.42 -11.36 15.72
CA LEU A 113 -25.98 -11.57 15.61
C LEU A 113 -25.41 -11.03 14.29
N ALA A 114 -26.09 -11.26 13.16
CA ALA A 114 -25.66 -10.78 11.86
C ALA A 114 -25.54 -9.24 11.81
N ARG A 115 -26.40 -8.52 12.54
CA ARG A 115 -26.28 -7.05 12.68
C ARG A 115 -25.06 -6.62 13.51
N GLU A 116 -24.62 -7.46 14.43
CA GLU A 116 -23.42 -7.21 15.24
C GLU A 116 -22.14 -7.69 14.52
N GLU A 117 -22.26 -8.56 13.50
CA GLU A 117 -21.11 -8.98 12.65
C GLU A 117 -20.44 -7.81 11.97
N ASP A 118 -21.18 -6.78 11.55
CA ASP A 118 -20.64 -5.55 10.98
C ASP A 118 -19.63 -4.86 11.93
N VAL A 119 -19.75 -5.08 13.24
CA VAL A 119 -18.80 -4.55 14.20
C VAL A 119 -17.46 -5.29 14.15
N PHE A 120 -17.47 -6.62 13.95
CA PHE A 120 -16.27 -7.46 13.95
C PHE A 120 -15.50 -7.38 12.63
N PHE A 121 -16.19 -7.12 11.53
CA PHE A 121 -15.59 -6.87 10.21
C PHE A 121 -15.47 -5.36 9.89
N SER A 122 -15.35 -4.56 10.93
CA SER A 122 -15.11 -3.12 10.80
C SER A 122 -13.62 -2.79 10.73
N GLU A 123 -13.32 -1.55 10.36
CA GLU A 123 -11.96 -1.00 10.31
C GLU A 123 -11.16 -1.19 11.62
N ARG A 124 -11.82 -1.40 12.75
CA ARG A 124 -11.18 -1.61 14.08
C ARG A 124 -10.37 -2.89 14.16
N PHE A 125 -10.72 -3.89 13.37
CA PHE A 125 -10.10 -5.21 13.33
C PHE A 125 -9.31 -5.46 12.05
N LEU A 126 -9.20 -4.45 11.21
CA LEU A 126 -8.43 -4.51 9.98
C LEU A 126 -7.02 -3.98 10.21
N LEU A 127 -6.03 -4.84 10.07
CA LEU A 127 -4.62 -4.47 10.04
C LEU A 127 -4.25 -4.10 8.61
N ALA A 128 -4.13 -2.80 8.32
CA ALA A 128 -3.71 -2.34 7.01
C ALA A 128 -2.25 -2.76 6.75
N ARG A 129 -2.03 -3.49 5.66
CA ARG A 129 -0.71 -3.80 5.13
C ARG A 129 -0.18 -2.61 4.32
N PRO A 130 1.11 -2.58 3.92
CA PRO A 130 1.75 -1.38 3.35
C PRO A 130 1.00 -0.74 2.20
N LEU A 131 0.40 -1.52 1.29
CA LEU A 131 -0.32 -0.99 0.14
C LEU A 131 -1.58 -0.24 0.57
N LEU A 132 -2.41 -0.85 1.41
CA LEU A 132 -3.60 -0.21 1.95
C LEU A 132 -3.25 0.96 2.88
N ALA A 133 -2.18 0.82 3.68
CA ALA A 133 -1.72 1.90 4.54
C ALA A 133 -1.34 3.16 3.75
N ALA A 134 -0.73 2.98 2.56
CA ALA A 134 -0.41 4.11 1.68
C ALA A 134 -1.67 4.76 1.09
N ILE A 135 -2.67 3.96 0.69
CA ILE A 135 -3.95 4.47 0.15
C ILE A 135 -4.75 5.21 1.23
N ARG A 136 -4.81 4.67 2.45
CA ARG A 136 -5.56 5.27 3.56
C ARG A 136 -4.85 6.41 4.26
N SER A 137 -3.62 6.74 3.86
CA SER A 137 -2.84 7.77 4.53
C SER A 137 -3.54 9.13 4.47
N GLU A 138 -3.70 9.76 5.62
CA GLU A 138 -4.26 11.12 5.72
C GLU A 138 -3.24 12.20 5.34
N GLN A 139 -1.98 11.83 5.25
CA GLN A 139 -0.88 12.70 4.84
C GLN A 139 -0.22 12.16 3.58
N PRO A 140 0.36 13.01 2.74
CA PRO A 140 1.14 12.56 1.60
C PRO A 140 2.29 11.65 2.04
N VAL A 141 2.44 10.50 1.36
CA VAL A 141 3.47 9.49 1.65
C VAL A 141 4.22 9.08 0.40
N VAL A 142 5.36 8.42 0.58
CA VAL A 142 6.04 7.67 -0.48
C VAL A 142 5.88 6.18 -0.22
N LEU A 143 5.36 5.46 -1.21
CA LEU A 143 5.25 4.00 -1.21
C LEU A 143 6.41 3.41 -2.00
N LEU A 144 7.26 2.65 -1.32
CA LEU A 144 8.34 1.86 -1.92
C LEU A 144 7.90 0.42 -2.05
N ILE A 145 7.74 -0.07 -3.28
CA ILE A 145 7.46 -1.46 -3.62
C ILE A 145 8.80 -2.09 -4.03
N ASP A 146 9.41 -2.81 -3.10
CA ASP A 146 10.79 -3.28 -3.23
C ASP A 146 10.85 -4.72 -3.76
N GLU A 147 11.69 -4.97 -4.78
CA GLU A 147 11.90 -6.25 -5.43
C GLU A 147 10.62 -6.85 -6.06
N ILE A 148 9.89 -6.05 -6.88
CA ILE A 148 8.65 -6.47 -7.55
C ILE A 148 8.86 -7.71 -8.45
N ASP A 149 10.04 -7.91 -8.98
CA ASP A 149 10.43 -9.06 -9.78
C ASP A 149 10.41 -10.41 -9.02
N ARG A 150 10.14 -10.40 -7.71
CA ARG A 150 9.92 -11.59 -6.88
C ARG A 150 8.46 -12.03 -6.77
N THR A 151 7.53 -11.25 -7.31
CA THR A 151 6.11 -11.58 -7.27
C THR A 151 5.65 -12.29 -8.53
N ASP A 152 4.48 -12.91 -8.47
CA ASP A 152 3.85 -13.57 -9.60
C ASP A 152 3.19 -12.56 -10.57
N PRO A 153 2.93 -12.94 -11.84
CA PRO A 153 2.24 -12.08 -12.80
C PRO A 153 0.83 -11.64 -12.36
N GLU A 154 0.13 -12.47 -11.60
CA GLU A 154 -1.18 -12.13 -11.04
C GLU A 154 -1.08 -10.93 -10.09
N PHE A 155 -0.06 -10.89 -9.25
CA PHE A 155 0.19 -9.75 -8.37
C PHE A 155 0.53 -8.46 -9.13
N GLU A 156 1.27 -8.55 -10.25
CA GLU A 156 1.49 -7.39 -11.12
C GLU A 156 0.18 -6.86 -11.71
N ALA A 157 -0.72 -7.75 -12.15
CA ALA A 157 -2.03 -7.35 -12.69
C ALA A 157 -2.86 -6.62 -11.63
N PHE A 158 -2.88 -7.14 -10.40
CA PHE A 158 -3.51 -6.48 -9.26
C PHE A 158 -2.88 -5.09 -8.98
N LEU A 159 -1.55 -4.99 -8.94
CA LEU A 159 -0.88 -3.70 -8.74
C LEU A 159 -1.22 -2.69 -9.85
N LEU A 160 -1.35 -3.15 -11.09
CA LEU A 160 -1.75 -2.29 -12.22
C LEU A 160 -3.12 -1.64 -11.99
N GLU A 161 -4.08 -2.40 -11.45
CA GLU A 161 -5.40 -1.87 -11.10
C GLU A 161 -5.28 -0.82 -10.00
N VAL A 162 -4.60 -1.17 -8.91
CA VAL A 162 -4.43 -0.26 -7.76
C VAL A 162 -3.69 1.02 -8.14
N LEU A 163 -2.59 0.92 -8.88
CA LEU A 163 -1.75 2.07 -9.26
C LEU A 163 -2.38 2.95 -10.36
N SER A 164 -3.48 2.49 -11.00
CA SER A 164 -4.19 3.29 -11.99
C SER A 164 -5.02 4.39 -11.36
N ASP A 165 -5.80 4.01 -10.37
CA ASP A 165 -6.81 4.86 -9.77
C ASP A 165 -6.54 5.14 -8.29
N PHE A 166 -5.48 4.54 -7.74
CA PHE A 166 -5.13 4.58 -6.33
C PHE A 166 -6.32 4.27 -5.42
N GLN A 167 -7.02 3.20 -5.79
CA GLN A 167 -8.17 2.69 -5.07
C GLN A 167 -8.07 1.17 -4.88
N VAL A 168 -8.75 0.68 -3.86
CA VAL A 168 -8.89 -0.76 -3.58
C VAL A 168 -10.32 -1.04 -3.12
N SER A 169 -10.85 -2.20 -3.45
CA SER A 169 -12.16 -2.66 -2.98
C SER A 169 -11.96 -3.76 -1.95
N ILE A 170 -12.51 -3.54 -0.76
CA ILE A 170 -12.54 -4.51 0.33
C ILE A 170 -14.00 -4.92 0.49
N PRO A 171 -14.34 -6.22 0.41
CA PRO A 171 -15.73 -6.67 0.39
C PRO A 171 -16.60 -6.09 1.50
N GLU A 172 -16.05 -6.02 2.74
CA GLU A 172 -16.78 -5.58 3.92
C GLU A 172 -16.79 -4.05 4.11
N LEU A 173 -15.86 -3.33 3.47
CA LEU A 173 -15.68 -1.88 3.64
C LEU A 173 -16.00 -1.07 2.39
N GLY A 174 -16.22 -1.76 1.25
CA GLY A 174 -16.44 -1.11 -0.04
C GLY A 174 -15.14 -0.61 -0.67
N THR A 175 -15.27 0.37 -1.57
CA THR A 175 -14.13 0.94 -2.29
C THR A 175 -13.48 2.08 -1.51
N LEU A 176 -12.20 1.93 -1.25
CA LEU A 176 -11.35 2.93 -0.59
C LEU A 176 -10.45 3.58 -1.63
N GLN A 177 -10.52 4.90 -1.73
CA GLN A 177 -9.71 5.69 -2.65
C GLN A 177 -8.70 6.55 -1.89
N ALA A 178 -7.51 6.71 -2.44
CA ALA A 178 -6.48 7.53 -1.84
C ALA A 178 -6.89 9.01 -1.77
N ARG A 179 -6.85 9.57 -0.56
CA ARG A 179 -7.06 11.02 -0.35
C ARG A 179 -5.90 11.82 -0.93
N HIS A 180 -4.70 11.28 -0.81
CA HIS A 180 -3.47 11.83 -1.37
C HIS A 180 -2.81 10.73 -2.19
N VAL A 181 -2.62 10.97 -3.49
CA VAL A 181 -1.89 10.04 -4.36
C VAL A 181 -0.46 9.90 -3.84
N PRO A 182 -0.04 8.69 -3.40
CA PRO A 182 1.31 8.48 -2.89
C PRO A 182 2.34 8.63 -4.01
N GLY A 183 3.54 9.10 -3.67
CA GLY A 183 4.68 8.94 -4.57
C GLY A 183 5.08 7.48 -4.59
N VAL A 184 5.09 6.82 -5.75
CA VAL A 184 5.38 5.37 -5.83
C VAL A 184 6.71 5.12 -6.51
N LEU A 185 7.56 4.34 -5.88
CA LEU A 185 8.79 3.80 -6.44
C LEU A 185 8.74 2.27 -6.37
N LEU A 186 8.82 1.62 -7.53
CA LEU A 186 9.03 0.19 -7.65
C LEU A 186 10.50 -0.09 -7.93
N THR A 187 11.04 -1.15 -7.33
CA THR A 187 12.40 -1.61 -7.63
C THR A 187 12.37 -3.02 -8.20
N SER A 188 13.28 -3.31 -9.14
CA SER A 188 13.48 -4.62 -9.73
C SER A 188 14.97 -4.92 -9.85
N ASN A 189 15.37 -6.16 -9.54
CA ASN A 189 16.72 -6.66 -9.75
C ASN A 189 16.87 -7.40 -11.09
N ASN A 190 15.84 -7.36 -11.94
CA ASN A 190 15.79 -8.06 -13.22
C ASN A 190 15.96 -9.58 -13.11
N THR A 191 15.49 -10.19 -12.02
CA THR A 191 15.51 -11.65 -11.84
C THR A 191 14.52 -12.36 -12.77
N ARG A 192 13.45 -11.64 -13.14
CA ARG A 192 12.52 -11.99 -14.22
C ARG A 192 12.06 -10.74 -14.96
N GLU A 193 11.55 -10.93 -16.15
CA GLU A 193 10.96 -9.84 -16.94
C GLU A 193 9.60 -9.42 -16.36
N LEU A 194 9.40 -8.11 -16.16
CA LEU A 194 8.14 -7.53 -15.75
C LEU A 194 7.21 -7.34 -16.95
N SER A 195 5.90 -7.33 -16.69
CA SER A 195 4.91 -7.15 -17.74
C SER A 195 5.04 -5.79 -18.43
N GLU A 196 4.85 -5.79 -19.73
CA GLU A 196 4.82 -4.55 -20.53
C GLU A 196 3.73 -3.58 -20.06
N ALA A 197 2.65 -4.10 -19.50
CA ALA A 197 1.58 -3.30 -18.95
C ALA A 197 2.04 -2.48 -17.73
N LEU A 198 2.83 -3.07 -16.84
CA LEU A 198 3.41 -2.38 -15.68
C LEU A 198 4.45 -1.34 -16.15
N LYS A 199 5.34 -1.73 -17.05
CA LYS A 199 6.36 -0.83 -17.60
C LYS A 199 5.76 0.43 -18.25
N ARG A 200 4.68 0.29 -19.04
CA ARG A 200 4.02 1.44 -19.69
C ARG A 200 3.36 2.43 -18.74
N ARG A 201 3.03 2.02 -17.53
CA ARG A 201 2.44 2.91 -16.51
C ARG A 201 3.46 3.66 -15.70
N CYS A 202 4.69 3.17 -15.65
CA CYS A 202 5.77 3.75 -14.87
C CYS A 202 6.65 4.68 -15.72
N LEU A 203 7.28 5.64 -15.06
CA LEU A 203 8.48 6.29 -15.57
C LEU A 203 9.67 5.38 -15.25
N TYR A 204 10.58 5.22 -16.19
CA TYR A 204 11.64 4.23 -16.14
C TYR A 204 12.99 4.83 -15.72
N LEU A 205 13.71 4.10 -14.84
CA LEU A 205 15.08 4.36 -14.39
C LEU A 205 15.92 3.10 -14.50
#